data_e0df602865705731ac7affaaa9200064
#
_entry.id   e0df602865705731ac7affaaa9200064
#
_cell.length_a   1.000
_cell.length_b   1.000
_cell.length_c   1.000
_cell.angle_alpha   90.00
_cell.angle_beta   90.00
_cell.angle_gamma   90.00
#
_symmetry.space_group_name_H-M   'P 1'
#
loop_
_entity.id
_entity.type
_entity.pdbx_description
1 polymer ?
#
loop_
_entity_poly.entity_id
_entity_poly.type
_entity_poly.pdbx_seq_one_letter_code
_entity_poly.pdbx_strand_id
1 'polypeptide(L)'
;MKCLVTGHNGFIGKILLEHLTEDEVITLEKDFLNQSDWETKLIEYVESVDVIFHIGAISDTTLQDYNEMLKYNYYFSTKLFDYAQLKGKKVIYSSSAAIYGTSGLPTNIYGWSKLMAEDYGMQACDKFVSLRYFNVFGPGEEHKGKMASVVYQAYKQGDFKLFPGKPKRDFIYVYDVVTANLMAVNASKGIYEVGSGETNAFETMLDVFNIPYSYHSKDRIPSWYQYNTKADSSKWVPGWKPNFSLKQGLKNYKEYLKK
;
A
#
# COMPACT_ATOMS: atom_id res chain seq x y z
N MET A 1 -3.72 -20.95 9.72
CA MET A 1 -2.82 -19.93 10.31
C MET A 1 -3.67 -18.96 11.13
N LYS A 2 -3.20 -18.48 12.28
CA LYS A 2 -3.86 -17.37 12.98
C LYS A 2 -3.23 -16.05 12.57
N CYS A 3 -4.06 -15.11 12.15
CA CYS A 3 -3.57 -13.84 11.61
C CYS A 3 -4.18 -12.65 12.35
N LEU A 4 -3.37 -11.59 12.53
CA LEU A 4 -3.84 -10.26 12.87
C LEU A 4 -3.76 -9.39 11.61
N VAL A 5 -4.88 -8.78 11.20
CA VAL A 5 -4.94 -7.88 10.04
C VAL A 5 -5.36 -6.50 10.50
N THR A 6 -4.49 -5.51 10.36
CA THR A 6 -4.86 -4.10 10.58
C THR A 6 -5.30 -3.45 9.28
N GLY A 7 -6.28 -2.53 9.33
CA GLY A 7 -6.79 -1.85 8.14
C GLY A 7 -7.58 -2.75 7.19
N HIS A 8 -8.28 -3.72 7.75
CA HIS A 8 -9.06 -4.71 7.01
C HIS A 8 -10.22 -4.10 6.20
N ASN A 9 -10.75 -2.94 6.59
CA ASN A 9 -11.77 -2.21 5.83
C ASN A 9 -11.19 -1.36 4.68
N GLY A 10 -9.86 -1.25 4.60
CA GLY A 10 -9.17 -0.52 3.55
C GLY A 10 -9.12 -1.27 2.21
N PHE A 11 -8.63 -0.60 1.18
CA PHE A 11 -8.55 -1.09 -0.20
C PHE A 11 -7.88 -2.48 -0.30
N ILE A 12 -6.64 -2.60 0.17
CA ILE A 12 -5.88 -3.86 0.10
C ILE A 12 -6.38 -4.85 1.16
N GLY A 13 -6.71 -4.36 2.36
CA GLY A 13 -7.11 -5.19 3.49
C GLY A 13 -8.37 -6.01 3.22
N LYS A 14 -9.38 -5.44 2.55
CA LYS A 14 -10.62 -6.17 2.17
C LYS A 14 -10.32 -7.36 1.28
N ILE A 15 -9.52 -7.16 0.24
CA ILE A 15 -9.20 -8.24 -0.70
C ILE A 15 -8.28 -9.28 -0.02
N LEU A 16 -7.38 -8.85 0.88
CA LEU A 16 -6.58 -9.77 1.66
C LEU A 16 -7.47 -10.70 2.51
N LEU A 17 -8.49 -10.15 3.18
CA LEU A 17 -9.45 -10.96 3.95
C LEU A 17 -10.18 -12.00 3.10
N GLU A 18 -10.55 -11.65 1.87
CA GLU A 18 -11.19 -12.61 0.93
C GLU A 18 -10.29 -13.81 0.61
N HIS A 19 -8.97 -13.69 0.81
CA HIS A 19 -8.00 -14.76 0.56
C HIS A 19 -7.54 -15.49 1.85
N LEU A 20 -7.99 -15.05 3.01
CA LEU A 20 -7.72 -15.66 4.33
C LEU A 20 -8.92 -16.46 4.87
N THR A 21 -9.75 -17.01 3.99
CA THR A 21 -11.04 -17.64 4.34
C THR A 21 -10.93 -18.90 5.20
N GLU A 22 -9.79 -19.62 5.12
CA GLU A 22 -9.52 -20.81 5.93
C GLU A 22 -8.70 -20.51 7.18
N ASP A 23 -8.37 -19.24 7.41
CA ASP A 23 -7.56 -18.77 8.49
C ASP A 23 -8.42 -18.17 9.62
N GLU A 24 -7.95 -18.29 10.86
CA GLU A 24 -8.53 -17.56 11.99
C GLU A 24 -7.98 -16.15 11.99
N VAL A 25 -8.85 -15.13 11.78
CA VAL A 25 -8.42 -13.75 11.58
C VAL A 25 -8.96 -12.84 12.68
N ILE A 26 -8.05 -12.14 13.36
CA ILE A 26 -8.35 -10.99 14.22
C ILE A 26 -8.14 -9.72 13.39
N THR A 27 -9.09 -8.78 13.47
CA THR A 27 -9.04 -7.55 12.68
C THR A 27 -8.99 -6.32 13.58
N LEU A 28 -8.17 -5.32 13.19
CA LEU A 28 -8.07 -4.03 13.89
C LEU A 28 -8.23 -2.86 12.90
N GLU A 29 -9.00 -1.86 13.34
CA GLU A 29 -9.16 -0.58 12.66
C GLU A 29 -8.64 0.57 13.53
N LYS A 30 -8.57 1.78 12.94
CA LYS A 30 -7.97 2.93 13.64
C LYS A 30 -8.71 3.34 14.90
N ASP A 31 -10.01 3.09 15.01
CA ASP A 31 -10.83 3.37 16.20
C ASP A 31 -10.45 2.50 17.41
N PHE A 32 -9.78 1.38 17.18
CA PHE A 32 -9.19 0.55 18.25
C PHE A 32 -8.29 1.38 19.18
N LEU A 33 -7.55 2.35 18.64
CA LEU A 33 -6.66 3.25 19.41
C LEU A 33 -7.39 4.26 20.31
N ASN A 34 -8.72 4.33 20.21
CA ASN A 34 -9.54 5.19 21.08
C ASN A 34 -9.96 4.48 22.36
N GLN A 35 -9.72 3.18 22.51
CA GLN A 35 -9.99 2.41 23.71
C GLN A 35 -8.92 2.72 24.76
N SER A 36 -9.30 2.86 26.03
CA SER A 36 -8.35 3.18 27.12
C SER A 36 -7.36 2.05 27.40
N ASP A 37 -7.71 0.81 27.07
CA ASP A 37 -6.97 -0.42 27.30
C ASP A 37 -6.36 -1.01 26.01
N TRP A 38 -6.26 -0.21 24.95
CA TRP A 38 -5.85 -0.68 23.63
C TRP A 38 -4.46 -1.37 23.63
N GLU A 39 -3.49 -0.89 24.42
CA GLU A 39 -2.16 -1.52 24.50
C GLU A 39 -2.23 -2.92 25.11
N THR A 40 -3.01 -3.09 26.18
CA THR A 40 -3.22 -4.41 26.82
C THR A 40 -3.87 -5.39 25.85
N LYS A 41 -4.91 -4.96 25.16
CA LYS A 41 -5.59 -5.78 24.15
C LYS A 41 -4.69 -6.10 22.95
N LEU A 42 -3.86 -5.13 22.54
CA LEU A 42 -2.96 -5.34 21.41
C LEU A 42 -1.96 -6.45 21.70
N ILE A 43 -1.37 -6.47 22.91
CA ILE A 43 -0.41 -7.53 23.27
C ILE A 43 -1.09 -8.90 23.34
N GLU A 44 -2.33 -8.99 23.85
CA GLU A 44 -3.12 -10.23 23.87
C GLU A 44 -3.40 -10.74 22.43
N TYR A 45 -3.82 -9.86 21.53
CA TYR A 45 -4.05 -10.21 20.12
C TYR A 45 -2.77 -10.65 19.43
N VAL A 46 -1.67 -9.91 19.61
CA VAL A 46 -0.36 -10.29 19.07
C VAL A 46 0.09 -11.66 19.58
N GLU A 47 -0.11 -11.97 20.88
CA GLU A 47 0.25 -13.25 21.45
C GLU A 47 -0.53 -14.41 20.84
N SER A 48 -1.81 -14.20 20.52
CA SER A 48 -2.73 -15.24 20.05
C SER A 48 -2.58 -15.61 18.57
N VAL A 49 -1.80 -14.85 17.77
CA VAL A 49 -1.65 -15.07 16.33
C VAL A 49 -0.27 -15.57 15.94
N ASP A 50 -0.13 -16.07 14.70
CA ASP A 50 1.15 -16.53 14.14
C ASP A 50 1.82 -15.40 13.31
N VAL A 51 0.99 -14.66 12.55
CA VAL A 51 1.44 -13.65 11.58
C VAL A 51 0.59 -12.38 11.72
N ILE A 52 1.22 -11.24 11.54
CA ILE A 52 0.60 -9.92 11.54
C ILE A 52 0.73 -9.32 10.14
N PHE A 53 -0.40 -9.07 9.47
CA PHE A 53 -0.49 -8.26 8.27
C PHE A 53 -0.82 -6.82 8.67
N HIS A 54 0.20 -6.00 8.77
CA HIS A 54 0.04 -4.59 9.12
C HIS A 54 -0.18 -3.74 7.86
N ILE A 55 -1.45 -3.74 7.38
CA ILE A 55 -1.87 -3.03 6.17
C ILE A 55 -2.38 -1.63 6.49
N GLY A 56 -2.95 -1.44 7.68
CA GLY A 56 -3.57 -0.19 8.11
C GLY A 56 -2.60 0.99 8.13
N ALA A 57 -2.98 2.06 7.44
CA ALA A 57 -2.27 3.33 7.47
C ALA A 57 -3.17 4.45 6.95
N ILE A 58 -2.92 5.68 7.39
CA ILE A 58 -3.40 6.87 6.69
C ILE A 58 -2.58 7.00 5.42
N SER A 59 -3.24 6.90 4.25
CA SER A 59 -2.58 6.93 2.93
C SER A 59 -2.78 8.24 2.17
N ASP A 60 -3.36 9.27 2.80
CA ASP A 60 -3.53 10.59 2.21
C ASP A 60 -2.19 11.34 2.17
N THR A 61 -1.58 11.41 0.99
CA THR A 61 -0.30 12.12 0.77
C THR A 61 -0.44 13.64 0.87
N THR A 62 -1.66 14.16 0.96
CA THR A 62 -1.96 15.60 1.07
C THR A 62 -2.36 16.04 2.48
N LEU A 63 -2.47 15.10 3.44
CA LEU A 63 -2.78 15.39 4.83
C LEU A 63 -1.71 16.29 5.44
N GLN A 64 -2.14 17.39 6.08
CA GLN A 64 -1.28 18.35 6.76
C GLN A 64 -1.25 18.15 8.29
N ASP A 65 -2.11 17.29 8.83
CA ASP A 65 -2.06 16.94 10.26
C ASP A 65 -0.95 15.90 10.50
N TYR A 66 0.22 16.41 10.87
CA TYR A 66 1.39 15.58 11.15
C TYR A 66 1.19 14.71 12.40
N ASN A 67 0.48 15.20 13.41
CA ASN A 67 0.24 14.45 14.64
C ASN A 67 -0.66 13.23 14.35
N GLU A 68 -1.73 13.43 13.59
CA GLU A 68 -2.61 12.33 13.17
C GLU A 68 -1.81 11.32 12.32
N MET A 69 -1.07 11.78 11.32
CA MET A 69 -0.25 10.90 10.47
C MET A 69 0.73 10.07 11.28
N LEU A 70 1.49 10.70 12.19
CA LEU A 70 2.49 10.01 13.00
C LEU A 70 1.84 9.08 14.03
N LYS A 71 0.71 9.47 14.65
CA LYS A 71 -0.02 8.63 15.61
C LYS A 71 -0.35 7.26 15.01
N TYR A 72 -0.95 7.24 13.80
CA TYR A 72 -1.43 6.02 13.19
C TYR A 72 -0.37 5.27 12.38
N ASN A 73 0.50 5.98 11.67
CA ASN A 73 1.47 5.34 10.76
C ASN A 73 2.80 5.00 11.44
N TYR A 74 3.17 5.70 12.49
CA TYR A 74 4.45 5.49 13.16
C TYR A 74 4.28 4.97 14.60
N TYR A 75 3.67 5.73 15.51
CA TYR A 75 3.61 5.32 16.91
C TYR A 75 2.83 4.02 17.14
N PHE A 76 1.70 3.84 16.48
CA PHE A 76 0.99 2.56 16.55
C PHE A 76 1.83 1.42 15.94
N SER A 77 2.48 1.67 14.79
CA SER A 77 3.31 0.66 14.14
C SER A 77 4.47 0.23 15.02
N THR A 78 5.18 1.17 15.67
CA THR A 78 6.31 0.83 16.56
C THR A 78 5.85 0.00 17.75
N LYS A 79 4.73 0.32 18.39
CA LYS A 79 4.14 -0.49 19.47
C LYS A 79 3.79 -1.90 19.01
N LEU A 80 3.16 -2.03 17.85
CA LEU A 80 2.84 -3.32 17.26
C LEU A 80 4.10 -4.16 17.00
N PHE A 81 5.17 -3.52 16.50
CA PHE A 81 6.44 -4.19 16.23
C PHE A 81 7.15 -4.62 17.51
N ASP A 82 7.14 -3.80 18.58
CA ASP A 82 7.70 -4.14 19.87
C ASP A 82 7.01 -5.38 20.46
N TYR A 83 5.67 -5.43 20.42
CA TYR A 83 4.92 -6.58 20.91
C TYR A 83 5.12 -7.82 20.01
N ALA A 84 5.22 -7.64 18.70
CA ALA A 84 5.54 -8.72 17.78
C ALA A 84 6.92 -9.32 18.08
N GLN A 85 7.94 -8.50 18.34
CA GLN A 85 9.28 -8.95 18.73
C GLN A 85 9.23 -9.68 20.08
N LEU A 86 8.57 -9.07 21.08
CA LEU A 86 8.44 -9.67 22.42
C LEU A 86 7.80 -11.08 22.37
N LYS A 87 6.84 -11.28 21.48
CA LYS A 87 6.10 -12.56 21.32
C LYS A 87 6.66 -13.43 20.18
N GLY A 88 7.74 -13.03 19.54
CA GLY A 88 8.40 -13.77 18.45
C GLY A 88 7.54 -13.95 17.20
N LYS A 89 6.63 -13.01 16.94
CA LYS A 89 5.67 -13.06 15.82
C LYS A 89 6.23 -12.46 14.55
N LYS A 90 5.73 -12.95 13.41
CA LYS A 90 6.11 -12.40 12.09
C LYS A 90 5.25 -11.21 11.73
N VAL A 91 5.89 -10.16 11.23
CA VAL A 91 5.23 -8.94 10.74
C VAL A 91 5.43 -8.82 9.24
N ILE A 92 4.34 -8.70 8.50
CA ILE A 92 4.29 -8.28 7.10
C ILE A 92 3.79 -6.84 7.09
N TYR A 93 4.69 -5.90 6.84
CA TYR A 93 4.41 -4.46 6.91
C TYR A 93 4.18 -3.87 5.51
N SER A 94 3.08 -3.19 5.32
CA SER A 94 2.79 -2.44 4.09
C SER A 94 3.55 -1.11 4.08
N SER A 95 4.70 -1.08 3.46
CA SER A 95 5.46 0.13 3.14
C SER A 95 5.00 0.73 1.79
N SER A 96 5.70 1.70 1.26
CA SER A 96 5.29 2.42 0.05
C SER A 96 6.49 2.87 -0.79
N ALA A 97 6.35 2.87 -2.11
CA ALA A 97 7.30 3.52 -3.00
C ALA A 97 7.37 5.06 -2.82
N ALA A 98 6.41 5.66 -2.07
CA ALA A 98 6.48 7.09 -1.70
C ALA A 98 7.72 7.45 -0.89
N ILE A 99 8.40 6.47 -0.28
CA ILE A 99 9.66 6.68 0.45
C ILE A 99 10.82 7.10 -0.45
N TYR A 100 10.78 6.75 -1.73
CA TYR A 100 11.87 7.08 -2.66
C TYR A 100 11.91 8.55 -3.04
N GLY A 101 10.76 9.25 -3.02
CA GLY A 101 10.67 10.66 -3.42
C GLY A 101 11.30 10.94 -4.80
N THR A 102 11.85 12.13 -4.98
CA THR A 102 12.56 12.53 -6.21
C THR A 102 14.07 12.41 -6.12
N SER A 103 14.62 12.39 -4.90
CA SER A 103 16.06 12.39 -4.61
C SER A 103 16.50 11.27 -3.66
N GLY A 104 15.71 10.22 -3.56
CA GLY A 104 15.99 9.11 -2.64
C GLY A 104 15.41 9.31 -1.23
N LEU A 105 14.72 10.44 -0.97
CA LEU A 105 14.07 10.74 0.30
C LEU A 105 12.61 11.14 0.07
N PRO A 106 11.70 10.83 1.03
CA PRO A 106 10.30 11.18 0.92
C PRO A 106 10.07 12.68 0.73
N THR A 107 9.06 13.04 -0.06
CA THR A 107 8.68 14.43 -0.35
C THR A 107 7.44 14.90 0.42
N ASN A 108 6.83 14.02 1.22
CA ASN A 108 5.65 14.32 2.03
C ASN A 108 5.66 13.51 3.34
N ILE A 109 4.83 13.93 4.30
CA ILE A 109 4.78 13.32 5.63
C ILE A 109 4.34 11.84 5.59
N TYR A 110 3.48 11.46 4.64
CA TYR A 110 3.11 10.05 4.45
C TYR A 110 4.33 9.19 4.12
N GLY A 111 5.12 9.59 3.14
CA GLY A 111 6.36 8.88 2.78
C GLY A 111 7.35 8.80 3.96
N TRP A 112 7.51 9.89 4.70
CA TRP A 112 8.34 9.91 5.90
C TRP A 112 7.81 8.98 7.00
N SER A 113 6.50 8.98 7.27
CA SER A 113 5.92 8.07 8.26
C SER A 113 6.12 6.61 7.92
N LYS A 114 6.06 6.26 6.61
CA LYS A 114 6.31 4.90 6.13
C LYS A 114 7.78 4.51 6.24
N LEU A 115 8.70 5.42 5.88
CA LEU A 115 10.14 5.17 6.00
C LEU A 115 10.56 4.98 7.46
N MET A 116 10.12 5.87 8.35
CA MET A 116 10.46 5.79 9.78
C MET A 116 9.96 4.48 10.41
N ALA A 117 8.72 4.06 10.10
CA ALA A 117 8.18 2.81 10.62
C ALA A 117 8.89 1.58 10.03
N GLU A 118 9.22 1.61 8.74
CA GLU A 118 9.99 0.54 8.09
C GLU A 118 11.37 0.37 8.73
N ASP A 119 12.10 1.48 8.90
CA ASP A 119 13.43 1.49 9.49
C ASP A 119 13.39 0.98 10.94
N TYR A 120 12.43 1.46 11.73
CA TYR A 120 12.21 0.96 13.09
C TYR A 120 11.95 -0.55 13.11
N GLY A 121 11.02 -1.06 12.28
CA GLY A 121 10.69 -2.49 12.23
C GLY A 121 11.86 -3.35 11.78
N MET A 122 12.67 -2.86 10.84
CA MET A 122 13.90 -3.53 10.42
C MET A 122 14.94 -3.63 11.55
N GLN A 123 15.00 -2.67 12.45
CA GLN A 123 15.92 -2.69 13.59
C GLN A 123 15.35 -3.51 14.76
N ALA A 124 14.07 -3.31 15.08
CA ALA A 124 13.43 -3.84 16.28
C ALA A 124 12.95 -5.30 16.18
N CYS A 125 12.57 -5.79 14.96
CA CYS A 125 11.96 -7.10 14.80
C CYS A 125 12.84 -8.09 14.03
N ASP A 126 13.05 -9.29 14.58
CA ASP A 126 13.80 -10.35 13.91
C ASP A 126 13.05 -11.00 12.74
N LYS A 127 11.71 -11.01 12.83
CA LYS A 127 10.82 -11.60 11.81
C LYS A 127 10.01 -10.50 11.09
N PHE A 128 10.69 -9.52 10.50
CA PHE A 128 10.07 -8.37 9.84
C PHE A 128 10.25 -8.42 8.33
N VAL A 129 9.14 -8.30 7.59
CA VAL A 129 9.11 -8.20 6.14
C VAL A 129 8.41 -6.90 5.75
N SER A 130 9.13 -6.01 5.11
CA SER A 130 8.56 -4.78 4.56
C SER A 130 8.25 -4.95 3.07
N LEU A 131 7.06 -4.56 2.67
CA LEU A 131 6.59 -4.58 1.28
C LEU A 131 6.35 -3.15 0.79
N ARG A 132 7.22 -2.63 -0.05
CA ARG A 132 7.10 -1.31 -0.67
C ARG A 132 6.16 -1.39 -1.87
N TYR A 133 4.89 -1.04 -1.66
CA TYR A 133 3.90 -1.03 -2.74
C TYR A 133 4.12 0.14 -3.69
N PHE A 134 4.08 -0.15 -4.99
CA PHE A 134 4.04 0.85 -6.04
C PHE A 134 2.61 1.35 -6.28
N ASN A 135 2.26 1.83 -7.46
CA ASN A 135 0.94 2.43 -7.68
C ASN A 135 -0.14 1.34 -7.82
N VAL A 136 -0.76 0.99 -6.71
CA VAL A 136 -1.82 -0.04 -6.65
C VAL A 136 -3.13 0.51 -7.22
N PHE A 137 -3.79 -0.27 -8.06
CA PHE A 137 -5.12 0.03 -8.60
C PHE A 137 -5.99 -1.23 -8.62
N GLY A 138 -7.32 -1.05 -8.66
CA GLY A 138 -8.24 -2.17 -8.81
C GLY A 138 -9.51 -2.09 -7.96
N PRO A 139 -10.31 -3.16 -7.92
CA PRO A 139 -11.54 -3.25 -7.13
C PRO A 139 -11.34 -2.89 -5.66
N GLY A 140 -12.30 -2.16 -5.09
CA GLY A 140 -12.31 -1.82 -3.66
C GLY A 140 -11.63 -0.49 -3.31
N GLU A 141 -11.11 0.27 -4.30
CA GLU A 141 -10.49 1.59 -4.04
C GLU A 141 -11.49 2.76 -3.97
N GLU A 142 -12.78 2.53 -4.16
CA GLU A 142 -13.82 3.54 -4.29
C GLU A 142 -13.89 4.48 -3.09
N HIS A 143 -13.68 3.94 -1.88
CA HIS A 143 -13.72 4.72 -0.63
C HIS A 143 -12.53 5.68 -0.46
N LYS A 144 -11.47 5.55 -1.28
CA LYS A 144 -10.27 6.41 -1.18
C LYS A 144 -10.50 7.83 -1.71
N GLY A 145 -11.62 8.10 -2.40
CA GLY A 145 -11.93 9.42 -2.94
C GLY A 145 -10.79 9.98 -3.82
N LYS A 146 -10.26 11.16 -3.45
CA LYS A 146 -9.14 11.79 -4.17
C LYS A 146 -7.82 11.00 -4.15
N MET A 147 -7.68 10.01 -3.26
CA MET A 147 -6.51 9.13 -3.17
C MET A 147 -6.67 7.83 -3.95
N ALA A 148 -7.80 7.61 -4.61
CA ALA A 148 -7.99 6.51 -5.54
C ALA A 148 -7.07 6.67 -6.77
N SER A 149 -6.86 5.58 -7.51
CA SER A 149 -6.03 5.62 -8.72
C SER A 149 -6.55 6.64 -9.76
N VAL A 150 -5.65 7.14 -10.58
CA VAL A 150 -6.01 8.07 -11.68
C VAL A 150 -7.09 7.47 -12.58
N VAL A 151 -7.04 6.17 -12.86
CA VAL A 151 -8.04 5.52 -13.72
C VAL A 151 -9.43 5.53 -13.07
N TYR A 152 -9.53 5.30 -11.76
CA TYR A 152 -10.81 5.38 -11.06
C TYR A 152 -11.37 6.80 -11.02
N GLN A 153 -10.52 7.77 -10.67
CA GLN A 153 -10.93 9.17 -10.65
C GLN A 153 -11.42 9.63 -12.04
N ALA A 154 -10.67 9.31 -13.10
CA ALA A 154 -11.04 9.62 -14.47
C ALA A 154 -12.35 8.92 -14.90
N TYR A 155 -12.54 7.66 -14.54
CA TYR A 155 -13.78 6.92 -14.77
C TYR A 155 -14.99 7.60 -14.14
N LYS A 156 -14.85 8.10 -12.92
CA LYS A 156 -15.93 8.81 -12.20
C LYS A 156 -16.24 10.19 -12.76
N GLN A 157 -15.24 10.88 -13.32
CA GLN A 157 -15.39 12.24 -13.84
C GLN A 157 -15.82 12.25 -15.32
N GLY A 158 -15.52 11.18 -16.08
CA GLY A 158 -15.79 11.08 -17.52
C GLY A 158 -14.75 11.78 -18.41
N ASP A 159 -13.98 12.71 -17.87
CA ASP A 159 -12.80 13.34 -18.47
C ASP A 159 -11.72 13.54 -17.40
N PHE A 160 -10.47 13.78 -17.79
CA PHE A 160 -9.40 13.96 -16.82
C PHE A 160 -8.31 14.93 -17.30
N LYS A 161 -7.69 15.64 -16.34
CA LYS A 161 -6.52 16.48 -16.63
C LYS A 161 -5.26 15.84 -16.05
N LEU A 162 -4.32 15.51 -16.93
CA LEU A 162 -3.02 14.96 -16.60
C LEU A 162 -1.95 16.06 -16.48
N PHE A 163 -0.87 15.78 -15.76
CA PHE A 163 0.33 16.61 -15.87
C PHE A 163 1.03 16.33 -17.21
N PRO A 164 1.54 17.38 -17.89
CA PRO A 164 2.26 17.22 -19.15
C PRO A 164 3.62 16.55 -18.92
N GLY A 165 4.24 16.09 -20.03
CA GLY A 165 5.56 15.44 -19.99
C GLY A 165 5.51 13.92 -19.83
N LYS A 166 4.31 13.33 -19.90
CA LYS A 166 4.07 11.88 -19.86
C LYS A 166 4.74 11.20 -18.67
N PRO A 167 4.43 11.62 -17.44
CA PRO A 167 4.97 10.95 -16.27
C PRO A 167 4.56 9.48 -16.26
N LYS A 168 5.48 8.61 -15.83
CA LYS A 168 5.30 7.17 -15.83
C LYS A 168 5.30 6.63 -14.41
N ARG A 169 4.52 5.59 -14.17
CA ARG A 169 4.47 4.87 -12.90
C ARG A 169 4.53 3.37 -13.15
N ASP A 170 5.03 2.68 -12.16
CA ASP A 170 4.82 1.25 -12.03
C ASP A 170 3.43 1.04 -11.41
N PHE A 171 2.49 0.57 -12.23
CA PHE A 171 1.13 0.25 -11.81
C PHE A 171 1.02 -1.24 -11.52
N ILE A 172 0.50 -1.58 -10.36
CA ILE A 172 0.30 -2.97 -9.93
C ILE A 172 -1.16 -3.24 -9.59
N TYR A 173 -1.70 -4.35 -10.08
CA TYR A 173 -3.07 -4.76 -9.80
C TYR A 173 -3.20 -5.27 -8.37
N VAL A 174 -4.28 -4.90 -7.66
CA VAL A 174 -4.42 -5.16 -6.22
C VAL A 174 -4.34 -6.64 -5.86
N TYR A 175 -4.81 -7.54 -6.70
CA TYR A 175 -4.72 -8.99 -6.45
C TYR A 175 -3.26 -9.50 -6.45
N ASP A 176 -2.38 -8.90 -7.24
CA ASP A 176 -0.94 -9.20 -7.19
C ASP A 176 -0.31 -8.71 -5.89
N VAL A 177 -0.76 -7.56 -5.37
CA VAL A 177 -0.32 -7.06 -4.05
C VAL A 177 -0.74 -8.02 -2.95
N VAL A 178 -1.96 -8.54 -3.01
CA VAL A 178 -2.46 -9.53 -2.03
C VAL A 178 -1.64 -10.83 -2.11
N THR A 179 -1.36 -11.34 -3.29
CA THR A 179 -0.51 -12.54 -3.43
C THR A 179 0.91 -12.32 -2.91
N ALA A 180 1.48 -11.11 -3.09
CA ALA A 180 2.77 -10.76 -2.51
C ALA A 180 2.75 -10.80 -0.97
N ASN A 181 1.68 -10.29 -0.34
CA ASN A 181 1.50 -10.35 1.13
C ASN A 181 1.46 -11.80 1.63
N LEU A 182 0.67 -12.66 0.98
CA LEU A 182 0.55 -14.06 1.36
C LEU A 182 1.88 -14.81 1.21
N MET A 183 2.61 -14.57 0.12
CA MET A 183 3.93 -15.19 -0.08
C MET A 183 5.00 -14.66 0.87
N ALA A 184 4.89 -13.40 1.32
CA ALA A 184 5.79 -12.80 2.28
C ALA A 184 5.79 -13.50 3.66
N VAL A 185 4.76 -14.28 3.97
CA VAL A 185 4.71 -15.11 5.19
C VAL A 185 5.93 -16.03 5.28
N ASN A 186 6.39 -16.56 4.15
CA ASN A 186 7.55 -17.46 4.08
C ASN A 186 8.88 -16.75 3.74
N ALA A 187 8.84 -15.45 3.47
CA ALA A 187 10.05 -14.70 3.13
C ALA A 187 10.94 -14.46 4.37
N SER A 188 12.25 -14.36 4.17
CA SER A 188 13.19 -13.94 5.21
C SER A 188 12.98 -12.48 5.60
N LYS A 189 13.51 -12.06 6.75
CA LYS A 189 13.57 -10.64 7.14
C LYS A 189 14.18 -9.81 6.00
N GLY A 190 13.49 -8.75 5.61
CA GLY A 190 13.98 -7.93 4.52
C GLY A 190 12.97 -6.89 4.03
N ILE A 191 13.44 -6.11 3.08
CA ILE A 191 12.65 -5.08 2.38
C ILE A 191 12.49 -5.55 0.94
N TYR A 192 11.24 -5.67 0.51
CA TYR A 192 10.87 -6.14 -0.83
C TYR A 192 10.03 -5.11 -1.56
N GLU A 193 10.13 -5.08 -2.87
CA GLU A 193 9.36 -4.20 -3.72
C GLU A 193 8.18 -4.96 -4.33
N VAL A 194 6.99 -4.35 -4.31
CA VAL A 194 5.76 -4.93 -4.86
C VAL A 194 5.22 -4.00 -5.93
N GLY A 195 5.69 -4.24 -7.14
CA GLY A 195 5.32 -3.55 -8.37
C GLY A 195 5.42 -4.48 -9.56
N SER A 196 4.95 -4.03 -10.72
CA SER A 196 4.98 -4.83 -11.95
C SER A 196 6.38 -4.99 -12.56
N GLY A 197 7.33 -4.13 -12.16
CA GLY A 197 8.63 -4.02 -12.81
C GLY A 197 8.59 -3.30 -14.17
N GLU A 198 7.45 -2.72 -14.54
CA GLU A 198 7.26 -1.98 -15.76
C GLU A 198 6.80 -0.55 -15.49
N THR A 199 7.15 0.38 -16.35
CA THR A 199 6.69 1.76 -16.25
C THR A 199 5.72 2.08 -17.38
N ASN A 200 4.56 2.62 -17.03
CA ASN A 200 3.54 3.02 -17.97
C ASN A 200 3.10 4.46 -17.72
N ALA A 201 2.80 5.19 -18.80
CA ALA A 201 2.24 6.53 -18.71
C ALA A 201 0.80 6.48 -18.19
N PHE A 202 0.34 7.53 -17.52
CA PHE A 202 -1.05 7.64 -17.08
C PHE A 202 -2.04 7.59 -18.25
N GLU A 203 -1.64 8.13 -19.40
CA GLU A 203 -2.42 8.08 -20.64
C GLU A 203 -2.80 6.64 -21.00
N THR A 204 -1.87 5.68 -20.85
CA THR A 204 -2.13 4.26 -21.15
C THR A 204 -3.32 3.70 -20.37
N MET A 205 -3.49 4.12 -19.11
CA MET A 205 -4.64 3.70 -18.30
C MET A 205 -5.96 4.28 -18.83
N LEU A 206 -5.94 5.56 -19.20
CA LEU A 206 -7.13 6.26 -19.71
C LEU A 206 -7.52 5.76 -21.10
N ASP A 207 -6.54 5.46 -21.96
CA ASP A 207 -6.77 4.91 -23.31
C ASP A 207 -7.48 3.54 -23.24
N VAL A 208 -7.09 2.65 -22.32
CA VAL A 208 -7.78 1.36 -22.11
C VAL A 208 -9.24 1.54 -21.68
N PHE A 209 -9.54 2.60 -20.93
CA PHE A 209 -10.89 2.93 -20.50
C PHE A 209 -11.68 3.74 -21.53
N ASN A 210 -11.04 4.23 -22.59
CA ASN A 210 -11.57 5.18 -23.57
C ASN A 210 -12.06 6.48 -22.90
N ILE A 211 -11.30 6.99 -21.92
CA ILE A 211 -11.61 8.23 -21.23
C ILE A 211 -10.84 9.37 -21.90
N PRO A 212 -11.51 10.44 -22.34
CA PRO A 212 -10.83 11.62 -22.89
C PRO A 212 -10.01 12.32 -21.81
N TYR A 213 -8.87 12.85 -22.19
CA TYR A 213 -8.01 13.60 -21.28
C TYR A 213 -7.39 14.82 -21.97
N SER A 214 -7.01 15.77 -21.14
CA SER A 214 -6.26 16.96 -21.51
C SER A 214 -5.10 17.17 -20.54
N TYR A 215 -4.30 18.22 -20.72
CA TYR A 215 -3.16 18.47 -19.85
C TYR A 215 -3.33 19.78 -19.09
N HIS A 216 -2.83 19.76 -17.83
CA HIS A 216 -2.57 21.01 -17.11
C HIS A 216 -1.47 21.82 -17.78
N SER A 217 -1.42 23.12 -17.52
CA SER A 217 -0.28 23.96 -17.85
C SER A 217 0.97 23.52 -17.06
N LYS A 218 2.16 23.73 -17.65
CA LYS A 218 3.44 23.27 -17.08
C LYS A 218 3.77 23.91 -15.72
N ASP A 219 3.32 25.13 -15.49
CA ASP A 219 3.50 25.87 -14.24
C ASP A 219 2.78 25.23 -13.02
N ARG A 220 1.83 24.32 -13.26
CA ARG A 220 1.14 23.56 -12.20
C ARG A 220 1.89 22.31 -11.72
N ILE A 221 3.00 21.95 -12.36
CA ILE A 221 3.77 20.77 -11.95
C ILE A 221 4.60 21.15 -10.73
N PRO A 222 4.42 20.46 -9.56
CA PRO A 222 5.24 20.71 -8.40
C PRO A 222 6.71 20.39 -8.69
N SER A 223 7.66 21.17 -8.13
CA SER A 223 9.10 20.95 -8.32
C SER A 223 9.59 19.58 -7.82
N TRP A 224 8.86 19.01 -6.86
CA TRP A 224 9.11 17.69 -6.29
C TRP A 224 8.39 16.54 -7.01
N TYR A 225 7.76 16.79 -8.18
CA TYR A 225 6.98 15.79 -8.87
C TYR A 225 7.86 14.68 -9.44
N GLN A 226 7.57 13.45 -9.06
CA GLN A 226 8.23 12.26 -9.61
C GLN A 226 7.77 11.97 -11.03
N TYR A 227 8.69 11.98 -12.00
CA TYR A 227 8.36 11.66 -13.40
C TYR A 227 8.39 10.17 -13.71
N ASN A 228 9.13 9.38 -12.94
CA ASN A 228 9.23 7.94 -13.17
C ASN A 228 9.35 7.17 -11.87
N THR A 229 8.57 6.09 -11.74
CA THR A 229 8.76 5.08 -10.69
C THR A 229 8.74 3.70 -11.30
N LYS A 230 9.64 2.81 -10.81
CA LYS A 230 9.74 1.43 -11.28
C LYS A 230 10.24 0.55 -10.15
N ALA A 231 9.57 -0.57 -9.91
CA ALA A 231 10.04 -1.62 -9.01
C ALA A 231 11.23 -2.35 -9.63
N ASP A 232 12.19 -2.69 -8.79
CA ASP A 232 13.30 -3.54 -9.13
C ASP A 232 12.90 -5.02 -8.91
N SER A 233 12.76 -5.77 -9.98
CA SER A 233 12.34 -7.17 -9.92
C SER A 233 13.32 -8.07 -9.14
N SER A 234 14.58 -7.67 -8.98
CA SER A 234 15.55 -8.39 -8.15
C SER A 234 15.24 -8.28 -6.65
N LYS A 235 14.39 -7.32 -6.27
CA LYS A 235 13.91 -7.08 -4.90
C LYS A 235 12.49 -7.57 -4.65
N TRP A 236 11.90 -8.31 -5.55
CA TRP A 236 10.59 -8.93 -5.31
C TRP A 236 10.66 -9.96 -4.18
N VAL A 237 9.51 -10.23 -3.57
CA VAL A 237 9.37 -11.34 -2.61
C VAL A 237 9.84 -12.63 -3.27
N PRO A 238 10.71 -13.44 -2.64
CA PRO A 238 11.24 -14.67 -3.24
C PRO A 238 10.12 -15.59 -3.75
N GLY A 239 10.22 -15.99 -5.02
CA GLY A 239 9.23 -16.83 -5.69
C GLY A 239 7.96 -16.09 -6.15
N TRP A 240 7.73 -14.83 -5.77
CA TRP A 240 6.63 -14.04 -6.26
C TRP A 240 6.97 -13.29 -7.54
N LYS A 241 5.98 -13.16 -8.40
CA LYS A 241 5.96 -12.25 -9.55
C LYS A 241 4.51 -11.82 -9.81
N PRO A 242 4.26 -10.64 -10.41
CA PRO A 242 2.92 -10.24 -10.79
C PRO A 242 2.32 -11.23 -11.81
N ASN A 243 1.06 -11.59 -11.61
CA ASN A 243 0.31 -12.51 -12.50
C ASN A 243 -0.42 -11.74 -13.61
N PHE A 244 -0.69 -10.45 -13.40
CA PHE A 244 -1.44 -9.62 -14.33
C PHE A 244 -0.53 -8.60 -14.99
N SER A 245 -0.51 -8.55 -16.33
CA SER A 245 -0.03 -7.37 -17.04
C SER A 245 -0.94 -6.17 -16.74
N LEU A 246 -0.43 -4.94 -16.92
CA LEU A 246 -1.24 -3.73 -16.75
C LEU A 246 -2.55 -3.80 -17.56
N LYS A 247 -2.47 -4.25 -18.83
CA LYS A 247 -3.63 -4.36 -19.70
C LYS A 247 -4.69 -5.34 -19.18
N GLN A 248 -4.27 -6.49 -18.66
CA GLN A 248 -5.18 -7.48 -18.06
C GLN A 248 -5.83 -6.92 -16.80
N GLY A 249 -5.06 -6.34 -15.86
CA GLY A 249 -5.58 -5.72 -14.65
C GLY A 249 -6.59 -4.61 -14.96
N LEU A 250 -6.27 -3.72 -15.93
CA LEU A 250 -7.20 -2.66 -16.35
C LEU A 250 -8.48 -3.20 -16.99
N LYS A 251 -8.39 -4.26 -17.80
CA LYS A 251 -9.57 -4.90 -18.40
C LYS A 251 -10.48 -5.47 -17.31
N ASN A 252 -9.92 -6.24 -16.38
CA ASN A 252 -10.66 -6.82 -15.26
C ASN A 252 -11.31 -5.71 -14.40
N TYR A 253 -10.57 -4.64 -14.14
CA TYR A 253 -11.09 -3.52 -13.36
C TYR A 253 -12.21 -2.78 -14.09
N LYS A 254 -12.09 -2.57 -15.40
CA LYS A 254 -13.15 -1.96 -16.22
C LYS A 254 -14.45 -2.81 -16.20
N GLU A 255 -14.33 -4.12 -16.21
CA GLU A 255 -15.47 -5.03 -16.10
C GLU A 255 -16.12 -4.97 -14.70
N TYR A 256 -15.30 -4.88 -13.66
CA TYR A 256 -15.79 -4.69 -12.29
C TYR A 256 -16.58 -3.38 -12.12
N LEU A 257 -16.05 -2.25 -12.63
CA LEU A 257 -16.69 -0.94 -12.50
C LEU A 257 -18.01 -0.79 -13.29
N LYS A 258 -18.34 -1.71 -14.17
CA LYS A 258 -19.61 -1.74 -14.92
C LYS A 258 -20.74 -2.45 -14.18
N LYS A 259 -20.43 -3.22 -13.14
CA LYS A 259 -21.39 -3.93 -12.29
C LYS A 259 -22.03 -3.02 -11.28
#